data_9ff4f96e3e45d4f156ea24a55cd988a7
#
_entry.id   9ff4f96e3e45d4f156ea24a55cd988a7
#
_cell.length_a   1.000
_cell.length_b   1.000
_cell.length_c   1.000
_cell.angle_alpha   90.00
_cell.angle_beta   90.00
_cell.angle_gamma   90.00
#
_symmetry.space_group_name_H-M   'P 1'
#
loop_
_entity.id
_entity.type
_entity.pdbx_description
1 polymer ?
#
loop_
_entity_poly.entity_id
_entity_poly.type
_entity_poly.pdbx_seq_one_letter_code
_entity_poly.pdbx_strand_id
1 'polypeptide(L)'
;MTVKVLLWADAGLTEFIISKYLNEKLEADIYAIYDVNHHLKQSFTSQKIVNFKKCWFYWDNYYKILEPADLDYLSNFESKYNIDLWQLAYSERIFYKFNPFHQFTKNEILSILSIDCKFFEKILDDIKPDFLIIKAP
;
A
#
# COMPACT_ATOMS: atom_id res chain seq x y z
N MET A 1 -15.21 -9.92 -19.42
CA MET A 1 -14.62 -8.85 -18.56
C MET A 1 -13.65 -9.52 -17.65
N THR A 2 -12.37 -9.15 -17.70
CA THR A 2 -11.34 -9.80 -16.88
C THR A 2 -11.41 -9.27 -15.45
N VAL A 3 -11.41 -10.16 -14.48
CA VAL A 3 -11.41 -9.81 -13.06
C VAL A 3 -10.09 -9.18 -12.67
N LYS A 4 -10.13 -8.05 -12.00
CA LYS A 4 -8.94 -7.33 -11.52
C LYS A 4 -8.75 -7.55 -10.02
N VAL A 5 -7.59 -8.04 -9.66
CA VAL A 5 -7.23 -8.32 -8.26
C VAL A 5 -6.01 -7.50 -7.87
N LEU A 6 -6.14 -6.68 -6.85
CA LEU A 6 -5.03 -5.96 -6.23
C LEU A 6 -4.65 -6.68 -4.94
N LEU A 7 -3.37 -6.99 -4.77
CA LEU A 7 -2.88 -7.62 -3.55
C LEU A 7 -1.77 -6.80 -2.88
N TRP A 8 -1.75 -6.87 -1.55
CA TRP A 8 -0.66 -6.41 -0.72
C TRP A 8 0.29 -7.59 -0.50
N ALA A 9 1.51 -7.49 -1.01
CA ALA A 9 2.48 -8.59 -0.98
C ALA A 9 3.70 -8.21 -0.14
N ASP A 10 3.95 -9.00 0.90
CA ASP A 10 5.19 -8.96 1.65
C ASP A 10 6.24 -9.92 1.02
N ALA A 11 7.35 -10.18 1.74
CA ALA A 11 8.37 -11.11 1.28
C ALA A 11 7.96 -12.60 1.37
N GLY A 12 6.70 -12.89 1.70
CA GLY A 12 6.16 -14.24 1.83
C GLY A 12 5.88 -14.91 0.47
N LEU A 13 5.88 -16.23 0.46
CA LEU A 13 5.59 -17.02 -0.73
C LEU A 13 4.08 -17.17 -1.00
N THR A 14 3.25 -17.01 0.02
CA THR A 14 1.81 -17.23 -0.04
C THR A 14 1.14 -16.35 -1.09
N GLU A 15 1.48 -15.07 -1.13
CA GLU A 15 0.93 -14.10 -2.06
C GLU A 15 1.26 -14.45 -3.52
N PHE A 16 2.46 -14.98 -3.78
CA PHE A 16 2.86 -15.45 -5.10
C PHE A 16 2.07 -16.70 -5.52
N ILE A 17 1.87 -17.65 -4.61
CA ILE A 17 1.11 -18.88 -4.88
C ILE A 17 -0.34 -18.55 -5.21
N ILE A 18 -0.99 -17.71 -4.40
CA ILE A 18 -2.36 -17.27 -4.62
C ILE A 18 -2.46 -16.52 -5.96
N SER A 19 -1.56 -15.57 -6.20
CA SER A 19 -1.55 -14.78 -7.43
C SER A 19 -1.36 -15.64 -8.67
N LYS A 20 -0.46 -16.61 -8.62
CA LYS A 20 -0.24 -17.56 -9.71
C LYS A 20 -1.51 -18.37 -10.00
N TYR A 21 -2.15 -18.90 -8.96
CA TYR A 21 -3.40 -19.63 -9.11
C TYR A 21 -4.49 -18.79 -9.76
N LEU A 22 -4.71 -17.57 -9.27
CA LEU A 22 -5.71 -16.65 -9.81
C LEU A 22 -5.43 -16.28 -11.28
N ASN A 23 -4.17 -16.04 -11.61
CA ASN A 23 -3.76 -15.70 -12.97
C ASN A 23 -3.94 -16.87 -13.94
N GLU A 24 -3.50 -18.08 -13.56
CA GLU A 24 -3.50 -19.27 -14.44
C GLU A 24 -4.87 -19.96 -14.52
N LYS A 25 -5.65 -19.95 -13.44
CA LYS A 25 -6.92 -20.71 -13.35
C LYS A 25 -8.15 -19.85 -13.58
N LEU A 26 -8.09 -18.57 -13.23
CA LEU A 26 -9.22 -17.65 -13.37
C LEU A 26 -8.96 -16.55 -14.40
N GLU A 27 -7.80 -16.58 -15.06
CA GLU A 27 -7.39 -15.56 -16.05
C GLU A 27 -7.51 -14.12 -15.53
N ALA A 28 -7.35 -13.95 -14.19
CA ALA A 28 -7.46 -12.66 -13.56
C ALA A 28 -6.26 -11.76 -13.85
N ASP A 29 -6.51 -10.47 -14.02
CA ASP A 29 -5.48 -9.44 -14.08
C ASP A 29 -4.99 -9.14 -12.66
N ILE A 30 -3.74 -9.47 -12.38
CA ILE A 30 -3.15 -9.33 -11.03
C ILE A 30 -2.28 -8.09 -10.95
N TYR A 31 -2.50 -7.30 -9.90
CA TYR A 31 -1.75 -6.11 -9.54
C TYR A 31 -1.19 -6.28 -8.14
N ALA A 32 -0.01 -5.76 -7.85
CA ALA A 32 0.60 -5.91 -6.53
C ALA A 32 1.16 -4.59 -5.99
N ILE A 33 0.95 -4.38 -4.68
CA ILE A 33 1.70 -3.41 -3.89
C ILE A 33 2.69 -4.22 -3.04
N TYR A 34 3.97 -4.06 -3.30
CA TYR A 34 5.03 -4.75 -2.57
C TYR A 34 5.44 -3.98 -1.32
N ASP A 35 5.30 -4.64 -0.18
CA ASP A 35 5.82 -4.21 1.12
C ASP A 35 7.12 -4.97 1.40
N VAL A 36 8.18 -4.58 0.72
CA VAL A 36 9.48 -5.23 0.81
C VAL A 36 10.60 -4.22 0.92
N ASN A 37 11.68 -4.61 1.57
CA ASN A 37 12.87 -3.78 1.70
C ASN A 37 13.47 -3.43 0.34
N HIS A 38 14.08 -2.26 0.26
CA HIS A 38 14.66 -1.73 -0.98
C HIS A 38 15.65 -2.70 -1.66
N HIS A 39 16.47 -3.41 -0.90
CA HIS A 39 17.42 -4.38 -1.45
C HIS A 39 16.77 -5.62 -2.07
N LEU A 40 15.53 -5.93 -1.74
CA LEU A 40 14.76 -7.02 -2.36
C LEU A 40 14.04 -6.59 -3.64
N LYS A 41 13.95 -5.29 -3.90
CA LYS A 41 13.21 -4.73 -5.04
C LYS A 41 13.59 -5.35 -6.37
N GLN A 42 14.89 -5.54 -6.62
CA GLN A 42 15.38 -6.13 -7.87
C GLN A 42 14.88 -7.57 -8.03
N SER A 43 14.91 -8.38 -6.96
CA SER A 43 14.45 -9.77 -6.98
C SER A 43 12.95 -9.84 -7.30
N PHE A 44 12.15 -8.96 -6.69
CA PHE A 44 10.70 -8.90 -6.92
C PHE A 44 10.36 -8.37 -8.32
N THR A 45 11.14 -7.43 -8.85
CA THR A 45 10.95 -6.90 -10.21
C THR A 45 11.30 -7.93 -11.28
N SER A 46 12.35 -8.73 -11.05
CA SER A 46 12.84 -9.73 -12.01
C SER A 46 12.16 -11.11 -11.91
N GLN A 47 11.28 -11.31 -10.94
CA GLN A 47 10.57 -12.57 -10.77
C GLN A 47 9.72 -12.92 -12.01
N LYS A 48 9.60 -14.22 -12.31
CA LYS A 48 8.82 -14.77 -13.43
C LYS A 48 7.78 -15.78 -12.96
N ILE A 49 7.46 -15.79 -11.67
CA ILE A 49 6.51 -16.74 -11.08
C ILE A 49 5.07 -16.34 -11.43
N VAL A 50 4.79 -15.04 -11.36
CA VAL A 50 3.47 -14.45 -11.64
C VAL A 50 3.61 -13.34 -12.66
N ASN A 51 2.70 -13.29 -13.60
CA ASN A 51 2.62 -12.20 -14.57
C ASN A 51 1.75 -11.07 -13.99
N PHE A 52 2.36 -10.20 -13.19
CA PHE A 52 1.66 -9.00 -12.72
C PHE A 52 1.50 -7.97 -13.83
N LYS A 53 0.30 -7.41 -13.97
CA LYS A 53 0.03 -6.32 -14.92
C LYS A 53 0.78 -5.04 -14.55
N LYS A 54 0.83 -4.74 -13.26
CA LYS A 54 1.57 -3.60 -12.70
C LYS A 54 1.88 -3.84 -11.23
N CYS A 55 3.04 -3.35 -10.80
CA CYS A 55 3.47 -3.42 -9.41
C CYS A 55 3.89 -2.04 -8.92
N TRP A 56 3.69 -1.80 -7.64
CA TRP A 56 4.19 -0.63 -6.92
C TRP A 56 5.01 -1.10 -5.73
N PHE A 57 5.97 -0.29 -5.32
CA PHE A 57 6.76 -0.51 -4.12
C PHE A 57 6.35 0.53 -3.08
N TYR A 58 5.74 0.07 -1.99
CA TYR A 58 5.20 0.94 -0.96
C TYR A 58 6.23 1.91 -0.40
N TRP A 59 7.42 1.42 -0.09
CA TRP A 59 8.49 2.21 0.50
C TRP A 59 9.11 3.26 -0.43
N ASP A 60 8.88 3.19 -1.72
CA ASP A 60 9.36 4.21 -2.67
C ASP A 60 8.76 5.60 -2.43
N ASN A 61 7.65 5.69 -1.68
CA ASN A 61 6.98 6.96 -1.40
C ASN A 61 7.53 7.67 -0.16
N TYR A 62 8.24 6.97 0.71
CA TYR A 62 8.64 7.49 2.02
C TYR A 62 9.81 8.47 2.02
N TYR A 63 10.51 8.65 0.91
CA TYR A 63 11.48 9.75 0.78
C TYR A 63 10.84 11.14 0.87
N LYS A 64 9.52 11.24 0.74
CA LYS A 64 8.73 12.48 0.81
C LYS A 64 8.24 12.83 2.22
N ILE A 65 8.59 12.05 3.22
CA ILE A 65 8.13 12.24 4.61
C ILE A 65 8.53 13.61 5.20
N LEU A 66 9.55 14.24 4.67
CA LEU A 66 10.02 15.59 5.07
C LEU A 66 9.21 16.73 4.42
N GLU A 67 8.35 16.42 3.45
CA GLU A 67 7.46 17.43 2.85
C GLU A 67 6.35 17.78 3.84
N PRO A 68 5.92 19.06 3.87
CA PRO A 68 4.77 19.45 4.69
C PRO A 68 3.53 18.64 4.32
N ALA A 69 2.74 18.24 5.33
CA ALA A 69 1.48 17.55 5.11
C ALA A 69 0.50 18.42 4.32
N ASP A 70 -0.20 17.82 3.37
CA ASP A 70 -1.27 18.46 2.62
C ASP A 70 -2.57 18.37 3.41
N LEU A 71 -2.79 19.36 4.29
CA LEU A 71 -3.93 19.38 5.20
C LEU A 71 -5.27 19.55 4.47
N ASP A 72 -5.30 20.31 3.39
CA ASP A 72 -6.50 20.50 2.58
C ASP A 72 -6.92 19.19 1.92
N TYR A 73 -5.94 18.45 1.38
CA TYR A 73 -6.16 17.12 0.83
C TYR A 73 -6.70 16.17 1.90
N LEU A 74 -6.07 16.11 3.08
CA LEU A 74 -6.51 15.22 4.17
C LEU A 74 -7.94 15.52 4.62
N SER A 75 -8.29 16.80 4.79
CA SER A 75 -9.64 17.21 5.16
C SER A 75 -10.68 16.82 4.10
N ASN A 76 -10.34 17.02 2.82
CA ASN A 76 -11.20 16.61 1.72
C ASN A 76 -11.35 15.08 1.65
N PHE A 77 -10.28 14.34 1.90
CA PHE A 77 -10.28 12.87 1.93
C PHE A 77 -11.20 12.34 3.05
N GLU A 78 -11.07 12.86 4.28
CA GLU A 78 -11.95 12.52 5.41
C GLU A 78 -13.42 12.76 5.06
N SER A 79 -13.72 13.92 4.48
CA SER A 79 -15.08 14.28 4.08
C SER A 79 -15.61 13.39 2.97
N LYS A 80 -14.79 13.09 1.95
CA LYS A 80 -15.16 12.26 0.79
C LYS A 80 -15.50 10.83 1.19
N TYR A 81 -14.73 10.25 2.11
CA TYR A 81 -14.87 8.85 2.52
C TYR A 81 -15.57 8.66 3.86
N ASN A 82 -15.94 9.75 4.53
CA ASN A 82 -16.56 9.75 5.86
C ASN A 82 -15.76 8.94 6.89
N ILE A 83 -14.47 9.20 6.98
CA ILE A 83 -13.53 8.55 7.90
C ILE A 83 -12.80 9.60 8.74
N ASP A 84 -12.25 9.15 9.88
CA ASP A 84 -11.39 9.93 10.77
C ASP A 84 -9.96 9.38 10.69
N LEU A 85 -9.08 10.11 10.02
CA LEU A 85 -7.68 9.70 9.84
C LEU A 85 -6.89 9.72 11.15
N TRP A 86 -7.27 10.57 12.13
CA TRP A 86 -6.64 10.55 13.45
C TRP A 86 -6.91 9.24 14.21
N GLN A 87 -8.11 8.70 14.11
CA GLN A 87 -8.39 7.39 14.71
C GLN A 87 -7.53 6.29 14.11
N LEU A 88 -7.31 6.33 12.79
CA LEU A 88 -6.39 5.40 12.13
C LEU A 88 -4.96 5.59 12.62
N ALA A 89 -4.47 6.84 12.70
CA ALA A 89 -3.14 7.15 13.20
C ALA A 89 -2.94 6.68 14.66
N TYR A 90 -3.93 6.86 15.51
CA TYR A 90 -3.88 6.39 16.91
C TYR A 90 -3.86 4.87 17.03
N SER A 91 -4.44 4.15 16.09
CA SER A 91 -4.41 2.69 16.07
C SER A 91 -3.07 2.14 15.55
N GLU A 92 -2.29 2.95 14.83
CA GLU A 92 -1.01 2.52 14.28
C GLU A 92 0.08 2.50 15.36
N ARG A 93 0.49 1.30 15.71
CA ARG A 93 1.39 1.06 16.85
C ARG A 93 2.79 1.63 16.64
N ILE A 94 3.26 1.71 15.39
CA ILE A 94 4.60 2.20 15.07
C ILE A 94 4.80 3.65 15.50
N PHE A 95 3.73 4.45 15.55
CA PHE A 95 3.81 5.84 15.97
C PHE A 95 3.99 6.00 17.49
N TYR A 96 3.53 5.02 18.29
CA TYR A 96 3.42 5.20 19.74
C TYR A 96 4.06 4.10 20.57
N LYS A 97 4.14 2.86 20.10
CA LYS A 97 4.53 1.71 20.94
C LYS A 97 5.75 0.93 20.49
N PHE A 98 5.93 0.74 19.19
CA PHE A 98 6.92 -0.20 18.65
C PHE A 98 8.12 0.45 18.01
N ASN A 99 8.26 1.76 18.14
CA ASN A 99 9.42 2.47 17.63
C ASN A 99 10.24 3.07 18.77
N PRO A 100 11.21 2.34 19.33
CA PRO A 100 12.09 2.87 20.36
C PRO A 100 13.13 3.86 19.82
N PHE A 101 13.27 3.99 18.49
CA PHE A 101 14.33 4.76 17.86
C PHE A 101 13.90 6.16 17.44
N HIS A 102 12.61 6.38 17.24
CA HIS A 102 12.10 7.66 16.75
C HIS A 102 10.74 7.98 17.36
N GLN A 103 10.59 9.21 17.86
CA GLN A 103 9.29 9.75 18.29
C GLN A 103 8.74 10.62 17.17
N PHE A 104 7.68 10.16 16.55
CA PHE A 104 7.02 10.88 15.47
C PHE A 104 6.36 12.17 15.97
N THR A 105 6.68 13.28 15.34
CA THR A 105 5.96 14.54 15.53
C THR A 105 4.59 14.48 14.85
N LYS A 106 3.69 15.37 15.27
CA LYS A 106 2.38 15.52 14.62
C LYS A 106 2.49 15.76 13.10
N ASN A 107 3.44 16.62 12.70
CA ASN A 107 3.66 16.92 11.28
C ASN A 107 4.14 15.70 10.49
N GLU A 108 5.02 14.87 11.05
CA GLU A 108 5.47 13.64 10.40
C GLU A 108 4.31 12.65 10.23
N ILE A 109 3.48 12.48 11.26
CA ILE A 109 2.29 11.61 11.18
C ILE A 109 1.34 12.11 10.09
N LEU A 110 1.03 13.40 10.06
CA LEU A 110 0.16 13.97 9.04
C LEU A 110 0.77 13.88 7.63
N SER A 111 2.09 14.02 7.51
CA SER A 111 2.79 13.84 6.23
C SER A 111 2.68 12.39 5.75
N ILE A 112 2.88 11.41 6.64
CA ILE A 112 2.72 9.99 6.32
C ILE A 112 1.30 9.69 5.87
N LEU A 113 0.28 10.15 6.62
CA LEU A 113 -1.11 9.98 6.24
C LEU A 113 -1.43 10.58 4.86
N SER A 114 -0.91 11.78 4.57
CA SER A 114 -1.08 12.43 3.27
C SER A 114 -0.46 11.61 2.14
N ILE A 115 0.75 11.10 2.35
CA ILE A 115 1.46 10.26 1.37
C ILE A 115 0.69 8.98 1.11
N ASP A 116 0.28 8.27 2.17
CA ASP A 116 -0.41 7.00 2.06
C ASP A 116 -1.79 7.15 1.42
N CYS A 117 -2.59 8.11 1.85
CA CYS A 117 -3.90 8.37 1.26
C CYS A 117 -3.79 8.66 -0.24
N LYS A 118 -2.86 9.53 -0.66
CA LYS A 118 -2.63 9.85 -2.07
C LYS A 118 -2.15 8.63 -2.86
N PHE A 119 -1.27 7.82 -2.27
CA PHE A 119 -0.74 6.62 -2.91
C PHE A 119 -1.85 5.59 -3.17
N PHE A 120 -2.62 5.25 -2.14
CA PHE A 120 -3.69 4.26 -2.26
C PHE A 120 -4.85 4.76 -3.11
N GLU A 121 -5.30 6.00 -2.92
CA GLU A 121 -6.38 6.59 -3.71
C GLU A 121 -6.04 6.53 -5.22
N LYS A 122 -4.83 6.95 -5.58
CA LYS A 122 -4.37 6.91 -6.97
C LYS A 122 -4.37 5.49 -7.55
N ILE A 123 -3.88 4.50 -6.80
CA ILE A 123 -3.84 3.11 -7.27
C ILE A 123 -5.26 2.57 -7.46
N LEU A 124 -6.13 2.79 -6.49
CA LEU A 124 -7.50 2.31 -6.53
C LEU A 124 -8.30 2.97 -7.67
N ASP A 125 -8.11 4.27 -7.91
CA ASP A 125 -8.75 4.99 -9.01
C ASP A 125 -8.23 4.54 -10.38
N ASP A 126 -6.92 4.28 -10.50
CA ASP A 126 -6.30 3.83 -11.76
C ASP A 126 -6.75 2.42 -12.15
N ILE A 127 -6.82 1.51 -11.18
CA ILE A 127 -7.10 0.10 -11.45
C ILE A 127 -8.58 -0.20 -11.37
N LYS A 128 -9.27 0.33 -10.36
CA LYS A 128 -10.64 -0.05 -9.96
C LYS A 128 -10.74 -1.56 -9.81
N PRO A 129 -10.04 -2.14 -8.81
CA PRO A 129 -10.00 -3.59 -8.63
C PRO A 129 -11.37 -4.13 -8.21
N ASP A 130 -11.70 -5.32 -8.68
CA ASP A 130 -12.90 -6.04 -8.24
C ASP A 130 -12.69 -6.68 -6.86
N PHE A 131 -11.44 -7.07 -6.57
CA PHE A 131 -11.05 -7.67 -5.28
C PHE A 131 -9.74 -7.11 -4.76
N LEU A 132 -9.69 -6.97 -3.43
CA LEU A 132 -8.51 -6.60 -2.67
C LEU A 132 -8.10 -7.75 -1.76
N ILE A 133 -6.86 -8.20 -1.87
CA ILE A 133 -6.29 -9.24 -1.01
C ILE A 133 -5.23 -8.60 -0.12
N ILE A 134 -5.50 -8.56 1.17
CA ILE A 134 -4.58 -8.07 2.20
C ILE A 134 -4.38 -9.16 3.26
N LYS A 135 -3.16 -9.27 3.74
CA LYS A 135 -2.86 -10.14 4.86
C LYS A 135 -3.38 -9.48 6.14
N ALA A 136 -4.15 -10.20 6.92
CA ALA A 136 -4.50 -9.75 8.26
C ALA A 136 -3.22 -9.69 9.13
N PRO A 137 -3.07 -8.64 9.96
CA PRO A 137 -1.94 -8.50 10.86
C PRO A 137 -1.93 -9.58 11.96
#